data_1d48b1aa1ee7fa74a38c5d9dd8efe703
#
_entry.id   1d48b1aa1ee7fa74a38c5d9dd8efe703
#
_cell.length_a   1.000
_cell.length_b   1.000
_cell.length_c   1.000
_cell.angle_alpha   90.00
_cell.angle_beta   90.00
_cell.angle_gamma   90.00
#
_symmetry.space_group_name_H-M   'P 1'
#
loop_
_entity.id
_entity.type
_entity.pdbx_description
1 polymer ?
#
loop_
_entity_poly.entity_id
_entity_poly.type
_entity_poly.pdbx_seq_one_letter_code
_entity_poly.pdbx_strand_id
1 'polypeptide(L)'
;SVRVLTAIPNLIGDIRYRPALQTLFQNQAVAATRDELRLAKALTSLDTGTRTTALTENRKQSLASQVTALDLALDYGAVLAAKNPSDFEPINHQLRAERASTGSQTKARVSPRPTRPEEGHDPGRVGLSIDHYDTATGLARRLGLHFRFAYHDRLSRDEGYLRGTTLEVLRTKIAIPIDTDGQPKKNPSVRELALLDIFSAQPRSRFFAPITWRASFGMKE
;
A
#
# COMPACT_ATOMS: atom_id res chain seq x y z
N SER A 1 3.25 11.93 16.82
CA SER A 1 2.88 12.23 15.42
C SER A 1 4.05 12.89 14.71
N VAL A 2 4.27 12.60 13.42
CA VAL A 2 5.36 13.20 12.63
C VAL A 2 5.27 14.73 12.65
N ARG A 3 4.06 15.30 12.58
CA ARG A 3 3.85 16.77 12.70
C ARG A 3 4.42 17.34 13.99
N VAL A 4 4.27 16.64 15.11
CA VAL A 4 4.84 17.11 16.40
C VAL A 4 6.35 17.07 16.37
N LEU A 5 6.94 16.01 15.83
CA LEU A 5 8.39 15.87 15.73
C LEU A 5 9.01 16.90 14.79
N THR A 6 8.34 17.19 13.66
CA THR A 6 8.82 18.21 12.70
C THR A 6 8.62 19.66 13.20
N ALA A 7 7.71 19.87 14.17
CA ALA A 7 7.51 21.18 14.78
C ALA A 7 8.56 21.55 15.84
N ILE A 8 9.37 20.58 16.28
CA ILE A 8 10.46 20.84 17.25
C ILE A 8 11.71 21.27 16.49
N PRO A 9 12.19 22.50 16.66
CA PRO A 9 13.39 23.00 15.97
C PRO A 9 14.60 22.08 16.22
N ASN A 10 15.32 21.75 15.15
CA ASN A 10 16.55 20.93 15.19
C ASN A 10 16.41 19.49 15.70
N LEU A 11 15.20 18.99 15.95
CA LEU A 11 14.99 17.60 16.36
C LEU A 11 15.09 16.64 15.16
N ILE A 12 14.55 17.04 14.02
CA ILE A 12 14.63 16.29 12.77
C ILE A 12 15.31 17.15 11.73
N GLY A 13 16.40 16.65 11.18
CA GLY A 13 17.07 17.27 10.05
C GLY A 13 16.26 17.09 8.76
N ASP A 14 16.94 17.16 7.63
CA ASP A 14 16.33 17.03 6.31
C ASP A 14 15.65 15.66 6.13
N ILE A 15 14.34 15.64 5.87
CA ILE A 15 13.62 14.39 5.60
C ILE A 15 13.77 14.04 4.13
N ARG A 16 14.60 13.03 3.84
CA ARG A 16 14.84 12.54 2.49
C ARG A 16 13.90 11.38 2.17
N TYR A 17 13.13 11.54 1.10
CA TYR A 17 12.34 10.46 0.54
C TYR A 17 13.21 9.54 -0.31
N ARG A 18 13.20 8.24 0.04
CA ARG A 18 13.83 7.19 -0.75
C ARG A 18 12.77 6.14 -1.08
N PRO A 19 12.29 6.06 -2.34
CA PRO A 19 11.29 5.07 -2.71
C PRO A 19 11.85 3.65 -2.58
N ALA A 20 11.01 2.72 -2.15
CA ALA A 20 11.34 1.30 -2.17
C ALA A 20 11.51 0.82 -3.61
N LEU A 21 12.38 -0.17 -3.84
CA LEU A 21 12.63 -0.76 -5.18
C LEU A 21 11.33 -1.22 -5.85
N GLN A 22 10.44 -1.85 -5.08
CA GLN A 22 9.13 -2.29 -5.58
C GLN A 22 8.27 -1.11 -6.04
N THR A 23 8.30 0.01 -5.33
CA THR A 23 7.56 1.23 -5.71
C THR A 23 8.12 1.83 -7.00
N LEU A 24 9.45 1.89 -7.13
CA LEU A 24 10.11 2.33 -8.36
C LEU A 24 9.67 1.48 -9.56
N PHE A 25 9.76 0.16 -9.42
CA PHE A 25 9.32 -0.77 -10.45
C PHE A 25 7.83 -0.56 -10.81
N GLN A 26 6.94 -0.49 -9.82
CA GLN A 26 5.50 -0.34 -10.06
C GLN A 26 5.18 0.96 -10.81
N ASN A 27 5.82 2.07 -10.44
CA ASN A 27 5.61 3.34 -11.12
C ASN A 27 6.03 3.31 -12.60
N GLN A 28 7.08 2.57 -12.93
CA GLN A 28 7.54 2.41 -14.30
C GLN A 28 6.68 1.42 -15.09
N ALA A 29 6.25 0.34 -14.45
CA ALA A 29 5.42 -0.68 -15.06
C ALA A 29 4.05 -0.16 -15.53
N VAL A 30 3.54 0.93 -14.92
CA VAL A 30 2.28 1.57 -15.33
C VAL A 30 2.40 2.18 -16.73
N ALA A 31 3.55 2.70 -17.11
CA ALA A 31 3.77 3.35 -18.41
C ALA A 31 4.25 2.36 -19.50
N ALA A 32 4.60 1.13 -19.13
CA ALA A 32 5.15 0.14 -20.04
C ALA A 32 4.07 -0.63 -20.80
N THR A 33 4.40 -1.06 -22.00
CA THR A 33 3.54 -1.92 -22.80
C THR A 33 3.50 -3.35 -22.26
N ARG A 34 2.52 -4.13 -22.71
CA ARG A 34 2.41 -5.56 -22.32
C ARG A 34 3.62 -6.38 -22.74
N ASP A 35 4.19 -6.07 -23.90
CA ASP A 35 5.36 -6.79 -24.44
C ASP A 35 6.63 -6.43 -23.68
N GLU A 36 6.86 -5.18 -23.34
CA GLU A 36 7.96 -4.75 -22.48
C GLU A 36 7.89 -5.41 -21.10
N LEU A 37 6.70 -5.48 -20.50
CA LEU A 37 6.51 -6.19 -19.25
C LEU A 37 6.73 -7.69 -19.35
N ARG A 38 6.32 -8.32 -20.45
CA ARG A 38 6.57 -9.74 -20.73
C ARG A 38 8.06 -10.01 -20.87
N LEU A 39 8.75 -9.19 -21.67
CA LEU A 39 10.19 -9.30 -21.86
C LEU A 39 10.94 -9.07 -20.54
N ALA A 40 10.62 -8.03 -19.78
CA ALA A 40 11.25 -7.76 -18.50
C ALA A 40 11.15 -8.96 -17.53
N LYS A 41 10.00 -9.62 -17.48
CA LYS A 41 9.83 -10.84 -16.67
C LYS A 41 10.65 -12.01 -17.18
N ALA A 42 10.69 -12.24 -18.50
CA ALA A 42 11.45 -13.32 -19.10
C ALA A 42 12.98 -13.10 -18.96
N LEU A 43 13.45 -11.86 -19.04
CA LEU A 43 14.85 -11.47 -18.84
C LEU A 43 15.35 -11.73 -17.40
N THR A 44 14.46 -11.81 -16.42
CA THR A 44 14.79 -12.14 -15.02
C THR A 44 14.53 -13.61 -14.68
N SER A 45 14.24 -14.47 -15.66
CA SER A 45 14.00 -15.89 -15.41
C SER A 45 15.28 -16.60 -14.95
N LEU A 46 15.17 -17.56 -14.03
CA LEU A 46 16.28 -18.46 -13.66
C LEU A 46 16.64 -19.42 -14.80
N ASP A 47 15.67 -19.73 -15.67
CA ASP A 47 15.94 -20.56 -16.85
C ASP A 47 16.73 -19.78 -17.91
N THR A 48 17.93 -20.29 -18.22
CA THR A 48 18.87 -19.67 -19.17
C THR A 48 18.33 -19.65 -20.60
N GLY A 49 17.57 -20.66 -21.00
CA GLY A 49 16.96 -20.72 -22.34
C GLY A 49 15.93 -19.61 -22.53
N THR A 50 15.06 -19.42 -21.56
CA THR A 50 14.08 -18.34 -21.54
C THR A 50 14.75 -16.96 -21.59
N ARG A 51 15.83 -16.74 -20.80
CA ARG A 51 16.56 -15.47 -20.82
C ARG A 51 17.21 -15.19 -22.17
N THR A 52 17.89 -16.18 -22.76
CA THR A 52 18.56 -16.02 -24.04
C THR A 52 17.56 -15.69 -25.16
N THR A 53 16.44 -16.38 -25.18
CA THR A 53 15.33 -16.09 -26.10
C THR A 53 14.81 -14.67 -25.91
N ALA A 54 14.59 -14.26 -24.67
CA ALA A 54 14.10 -12.91 -24.34
C ALA A 54 15.12 -11.83 -24.74
N LEU A 55 16.42 -12.04 -24.55
CA LEU A 55 17.47 -11.11 -25.00
C LEU A 55 17.45 -10.96 -26.52
N THR A 56 17.35 -12.08 -27.24
CA THR A 56 17.29 -12.09 -28.72
C THR A 56 16.02 -11.36 -29.20
N GLU A 57 14.89 -11.58 -28.56
CA GLU A 57 13.64 -10.92 -28.90
C GLU A 57 13.68 -9.41 -28.56
N ASN A 58 14.26 -9.05 -27.42
CA ASN A 58 14.43 -7.65 -27.02
C ASN A 58 15.26 -6.86 -28.03
N ARG A 59 16.37 -7.43 -28.53
CA ARG A 59 17.23 -6.80 -29.56
C ARG A 59 16.55 -6.53 -30.88
N LYS A 60 15.41 -7.17 -31.17
CA LYS A 60 14.58 -6.91 -32.36
C LYS A 60 13.60 -5.76 -32.18
N GLN A 61 13.41 -5.28 -30.96
CA GLN A 61 12.51 -4.17 -30.65
C GLN A 61 13.12 -2.81 -31.02
N SER A 62 12.31 -1.75 -31.01
CA SER A 62 12.83 -0.39 -31.08
C SER A 62 13.79 -0.09 -29.93
N LEU A 63 14.76 0.80 -30.11
CA LEU A 63 15.72 1.14 -29.05
C LEU A 63 15.04 1.59 -27.76
N ALA A 64 13.94 2.37 -27.87
CA ALA A 64 13.17 2.83 -26.73
C ALA A 64 12.56 1.65 -25.94
N SER A 65 11.97 0.67 -26.66
CA SER A 65 11.40 -0.53 -26.02
C SER A 65 12.46 -1.44 -25.45
N GLN A 66 13.61 -1.59 -26.13
CA GLN A 66 14.76 -2.35 -25.59
C GLN A 66 15.19 -1.79 -24.22
N VAL A 67 15.39 -0.47 -24.16
CA VAL A 67 15.81 0.25 -22.96
C VAL A 67 14.76 0.08 -21.86
N THR A 68 13.49 0.26 -22.19
CA THR A 68 12.39 0.13 -21.21
C THR A 68 12.31 -1.28 -20.62
N ALA A 69 12.38 -2.31 -21.45
CA ALA A 69 12.32 -3.70 -20.98
C ALA A 69 13.54 -4.07 -20.12
N LEU A 70 14.75 -3.64 -20.50
CA LEU A 70 15.96 -3.88 -19.71
C LEU A 70 15.95 -3.14 -18.39
N ASP A 71 15.50 -1.90 -18.38
CA ASP A 71 15.41 -1.10 -17.18
C ASP A 71 14.39 -1.69 -16.19
N LEU A 72 13.21 -2.12 -16.68
CA LEU A 72 12.23 -2.85 -15.87
C LEU A 72 12.77 -4.18 -15.34
N ALA A 73 13.53 -4.92 -16.18
CA ALA A 73 14.16 -6.17 -15.76
C ALA A 73 15.19 -5.94 -14.66
N LEU A 74 16.00 -4.88 -14.75
CA LEU A 74 16.97 -4.52 -13.72
C LEU A 74 16.31 -4.12 -12.39
N ASP A 75 15.25 -3.33 -12.44
CA ASP A 75 14.52 -2.93 -11.23
C ASP A 75 13.83 -4.13 -10.56
N TYR A 76 13.20 -5.00 -11.38
CA TYR A 76 12.60 -6.23 -10.83
C TYR A 76 13.68 -7.21 -10.35
N GLY A 77 14.76 -7.38 -11.08
CA GLY A 77 15.90 -8.18 -10.69
C GLY A 77 16.52 -7.71 -9.36
N ALA A 78 16.57 -6.41 -9.11
CA ALA A 78 17.02 -5.87 -7.83
C ALA A 78 16.09 -6.24 -6.68
N VAL A 79 14.77 -6.26 -6.91
CA VAL A 79 13.79 -6.75 -5.91
C VAL A 79 13.96 -8.24 -5.63
N LEU A 80 14.26 -9.04 -6.67
CA LEU A 80 14.49 -10.48 -6.53
C LEU A 80 15.82 -10.76 -5.82
N ALA A 81 16.90 -10.04 -6.18
CA ALA A 81 18.21 -10.17 -5.55
C ALA A 81 18.20 -9.76 -4.07
N ALA A 82 17.34 -8.85 -3.66
CA ALA A 82 17.15 -8.52 -2.24
C ALA A 82 16.62 -9.71 -1.42
N LYS A 83 15.96 -10.69 -2.09
CA LYS A 83 15.44 -11.92 -1.46
C LYS A 83 16.40 -13.10 -1.62
N ASN A 84 16.94 -13.29 -2.81
CA ASN A 84 17.84 -14.38 -3.18
C ASN A 84 19.05 -13.82 -3.97
N PRO A 85 20.06 -13.28 -3.29
CA PRO A 85 21.22 -12.65 -3.96
C PRO A 85 21.99 -13.63 -4.87
N SER A 86 22.23 -14.87 -4.40
CA SER A 86 22.98 -15.89 -5.13
C SER A 86 22.42 -16.18 -6.52
N ASP A 87 21.11 -16.18 -6.66
CA ASP A 87 20.44 -16.55 -7.90
C ASP A 87 20.31 -15.36 -8.86
N PHE A 88 20.09 -14.16 -8.33
CA PHE A 88 19.73 -13.00 -9.16
C PHE A 88 20.84 -11.97 -9.38
N GLU A 89 21.89 -11.93 -8.55
CA GLU A 89 23.03 -11.03 -8.81
C GLU A 89 23.77 -11.33 -10.11
N PRO A 90 24.05 -12.61 -10.49
CA PRO A 90 24.65 -12.90 -11.78
C PRO A 90 23.78 -12.46 -12.97
N ILE A 91 22.45 -12.65 -12.85
CA ILE A 91 21.48 -12.21 -13.86
C ILE A 91 21.49 -10.69 -13.98
N ASN A 92 21.46 -9.98 -12.86
CA ASN A 92 21.51 -8.53 -12.85
C ASN A 92 22.81 -7.99 -13.44
N HIS A 93 23.95 -8.65 -13.20
CA HIS A 93 25.21 -8.27 -13.81
C HIS A 93 25.16 -8.41 -15.34
N GLN A 94 24.63 -9.52 -15.84
CA GLN A 94 24.42 -9.73 -17.28
C GLN A 94 23.48 -8.66 -17.88
N LEU A 95 22.37 -8.36 -17.21
CA LEU A 95 21.41 -7.34 -17.68
C LEU A 95 22.03 -5.94 -17.69
N ARG A 96 22.87 -5.59 -16.70
CA ARG A 96 23.60 -4.31 -16.70
C ARG A 96 24.55 -4.20 -17.89
N ALA A 97 25.28 -5.27 -18.21
CA ALA A 97 26.16 -5.30 -19.38
C ALA A 97 25.38 -5.12 -20.69
N GLU A 98 24.27 -5.84 -20.85
CA GLU A 98 23.38 -5.70 -22.01
C GLU A 98 22.81 -4.30 -22.10
N ARG A 99 22.36 -3.73 -20.98
CA ARG A 99 21.84 -2.37 -20.93
C ARG A 99 22.88 -1.31 -21.31
N ALA A 100 24.11 -1.50 -20.84
CA ALA A 100 25.22 -0.61 -21.19
C ALA A 100 25.55 -0.66 -22.69
N SER A 101 25.44 -1.84 -23.32
CA SER A 101 25.71 -2.02 -24.75
C SER A 101 24.72 -1.30 -25.67
N THR A 102 23.52 -0.93 -25.17
CA THR A 102 22.54 -0.17 -25.97
C THR A 102 22.99 1.27 -26.26
N GLY A 103 23.98 1.79 -25.56
CA GLY A 103 24.53 3.16 -25.77
C GLY A 103 23.55 4.29 -25.47
N SER A 104 22.30 3.99 -25.13
CA SER A 104 21.26 5.00 -24.88
C SER A 104 21.31 5.48 -23.42
N GLN A 105 21.23 6.79 -23.23
CA GLN A 105 21.08 7.36 -21.88
C GLN A 105 19.65 7.14 -21.37
N THR A 106 19.54 6.65 -20.15
CA THR A 106 18.25 6.61 -19.44
C THR A 106 17.88 8.02 -19.02
N LYS A 107 16.66 8.48 -19.34
CA LYS A 107 16.12 9.68 -18.71
C LYS A 107 16.09 9.47 -17.20
N ALA A 108 16.56 10.46 -16.45
CA ALA A 108 16.50 10.40 -14.99
C ALA A 108 15.07 10.08 -14.53
N ARG A 109 14.92 8.97 -13.81
CA ARG A 109 13.61 8.49 -13.36
C ARG A 109 13.29 9.16 -12.05
N VAL A 110 12.44 10.16 -12.12
CA VAL A 110 11.93 10.85 -10.93
C VAL A 110 10.68 10.08 -10.48
N SER A 111 10.81 9.35 -9.39
CA SER A 111 9.62 8.85 -8.70
C SER A 111 9.01 10.01 -7.92
N PRO A 112 7.74 10.39 -8.19
CA PRO A 112 7.11 11.47 -7.46
C PRO A 112 7.08 11.09 -5.98
N ARG A 113 7.39 12.06 -5.12
CA ARG A 113 7.25 11.88 -3.68
C ARG A 113 5.77 11.63 -3.36
N PRO A 114 5.42 10.53 -2.68
CA PRO A 114 4.04 10.32 -2.27
C PRO A 114 3.65 11.37 -1.24
N THR A 115 2.36 11.68 -1.20
CA THR A 115 1.78 12.46 -0.11
C THR A 115 2.07 11.76 1.22
N ARG A 116 2.47 12.51 2.24
CA ARG A 116 2.71 11.93 3.56
C ARG A 116 1.37 11.62 4.25
N PRO A 117 1.31 10.62 5.14
CA PRO A 117 0.09 10.32 5.89
C PRO A 117 -0.49 11.53 6.64
N GLU A 118 0.39 12.40 7.16
CA GLU A 118 -0.01 13.64 7.84
C GLU A 118 -0.50 14.75 6.92
N GLU A 119 -0.26 14.65 5.62
CA GLU A 119 -0.73 15.57 4.58
C GLU A 119 -2.02 15.05 3.92
N GLY A 120 -2.43 13.82 4.24
CA GLY A 120 -3.66 13.19 3.77
C GLY A 120 -4.90 13.69 4.50
N HIS A 121 -5.86 12.80 4.72
CA HIS A 121 -7.07 13.13 5.49
C HIS A 121 -6.80 13.15 7.00
N ASP A 122 -7.66 13.84 7.76
CA ASP A 122 -7.60 13.85 9.21
C ASP A 122 -7.76 12.43 9.78
N PRO A 123 -6.91 12.04 10.74
CA PRO A 123 -6.92 10.67 11.25
C PRO A 123 -8.07 10.37 12.21
N GLY A 124 -8.65 11.38 12.84
CA GLY A 124 -9.69 11.22 13.85
C GLY A 124 -11.11 11.42 13.34
N ARG A 125 -12.07 10.67 13.88
CA ARG A 125 -13.49 10.84 13.58
C ARG A 125 -14.34 10.61 14.80
N VAL A 126 -15.31 11.50 14.99
CA VAL A 126 -16.41 11.35 15.97
C VAL A 126 -17.71 11.23 15.18
N GLY A 127 -18.57 10.31 15.58
CA GLY A 127 -19.86 10.09 14.95
C GLY A 127 -20.95 9.84 15.98
N LEU A 128 -22.17 10.15 15.57
CA LEU A 128 -23.39 9.87 16.31
C LEU A 128 -24.27 8.94 15.47
N SER A 129 -24.96 8.01 16.11
CA SER A 129 -25.98 7.19 15.45
C SER A 129 -27.21 7.03 16.39
N ILE A 130 -28.36 6.84 15.78
CA ILE A 130 -29.56 6.35 16.48
C ILE A 130 -29.84 4.97 15.91
N ASP A 131 -29.69 3.96 16.73
CA ASP A 131 -29.93 2.58 16.34
C ASP A 131 -31.30 2.14 16.88
N HIS A 132 -32.09 1.45 16.03
CA HIS A 132 -33.31 0.76 16.41
C HIS A 132 -33.00 -0.74 16.48
N TYR A 133 -33.50 -1.43 17.48
CA TYR A 133 -33.31 -2.86 17.64
C TYR A 133 -34.51 -3.50 18.31
N ASP A 134 -34.81 -4.72 17.93
CA ASP A 134 -35.90 -5.49 18.51
C ASP A 134 -35.52 -6.07 19.87
N THR A 135 -36.46 -6.02 20.79
CA THR A 135 -36.37 -6.66 22.10
C THR A 135 -37.59 -7.55 22.32
N ALA A 136 -37.54 -8.40 23.32
CA ALA A 136 -38.69 -9.26 23.68
C ALA A 136 -39.97 -8.45 24.01
N THR A 137 -39.82 -7.18 24.34
CA THR A 137 -40.92 -6.26 24.72
C THR A 137 -41.25 -5.23 23.65
N GLY A 138 -40.67 -5.34 22.46
CA GLY A 138 -40.89 -4.45 21.31
C GLY A 138 -39.66 -3.69 20.86
N LEU A 139 -39.85 -2.66 20.04
CA LEU A 139 -38.81 -1.86 19.45
C LEU A 139 -38.16 -0.95 20.51
N ALA A 140 -36.83 -1.06 20.63
CA ALA A 140 -36.03 -0.21 21.49
C ALA A 140 -35.11 0.70 20.68
N ARG A 141 -34.66 1.79 21.27
CA ARG A 141 -33.77 2.78 20.69
C ARG A 141 -32.51 2.96 21.53
N ARG A 142 -31.42 3.29 20.88
CA ARG A 142 -30.19 3.71 21.55
C ARG A 142 -29.47 4.78 20.76
N LEU A 143 -28.84 5.70 21.47
CA LEU A 143 -27.89 6.64 20.93
C LEU A 143 -26.54 5.99 20.92
N GLY A 144 -25.86 5.99 19.78
CA GLY A 144 -24.50 5.50 19.61
C GLY A 144 -23.51 6.65 19.48
N LEU A 145 -22.47 6.62 20.32
CA LEU A 145 -21.30 7.48 20.20
C LEU A 145 -20.16 6.66 19.60
N HIS A 146 -19.59 7.15 18.51
CA HIS A 146 -18.53 6.48 17.80
C HIS A 146 -17.27 7.35 17.82
N PHE A 147 -16.17 6.76 18.26
CA PHE A 147 -14.87 7.41 18.27
C PHE A 147 -13.90 6.56 17.47
N ARG A 148 -13.16 7.18 16.55
CA ARG A 148 -12.02 6.59 15.84
C ARG A 148 -10.84 7.54 16.02
N PHE A 149 -9.83 7.10 16.75
CA PHE A 149 -8.70 7.96 17.05
C PHE A 149 -7.75 8.12 15.86
N ALA A 150 -7.46 7.02 15.18
CA ALA A 150 -6.77 7.06 13.90
C ALA A 150 -7.39 6.03 12.97
N TYR A 151 -7.77 6.46 11.77
CA TYR A 151 -8.36 5.57 10.80
C TYR A 151 -7.99 5.96 9.37
N HIS A 152 -7.91 4.93 8.53
CA HIS A 152 -7.94 5.02 7.09
C HIS A 152 -8.80 3.86 6.59
N ASP A 153 -9.93 4.14 5.99
CA ASP A 153 -10.87 3.13 5.49
C ASP A 153 -10.95 3.17 3.96
N ARG A 154 -11.69 2.23 3.37
CA ARG A 154 -11.82 2.10 1.91
C ARG A 154 -12.55 3.26 1.23
N LEU A 155 -13.22 4.09 1.99
CA LEU A 155 -13.95 5.27 1.50
C LEU A 155 -13.11 6.54 1.64
N SER A 156 -12.01 6.47 2.38
CA SER A 156 -11.07 7.55 2.55
C SER A 156 -10.20 7.70 1.29
N ARG A 157 -9.69 8.89 1.05
CA ARG A 157 -8.72 9.12 -0.02
C ARG A 157 -7.43 8.37 0.27
N ASP A 158 -6.86 7.75 -0.76
CA ASP A 158 -5.62 6.97 -0.65
C ASP A 158 -4.36 7.83 -0.45
N GLU A 159 -4.45 9.17 -0.55
CA GLU A 159 -3.30 10.04 -0.40
C GLU A 159 -2.63 9.87 0.97
N GLY A 160 -1.36 9.54 0.94
CA GLY A 160 -0.56 9.29 2.14
C GLY A 160 -0.66 7.86 2.70
N TYR A 161 -1.47 7.01 2.10
CA TYR A 161 -1.66 5.63 2.53
C TYR A 161 -1.36 4.63 1.41
N LEU A 162 -1.10 3.38 1.76
CA LEU A 162 -0.92 2.32 0.79
C LEU A 162 -2.29 1.89 0.23
N ARG A 163 -2.42 1.87 -1.09
CA ARG A 163 -3.63 1.41 -1.77
C ARG A 163 -4.07 0.03 -1.30
N GLY A 164 -5.37 -0.12 -1.04
CA GLY A 164 -5.95 -1.38 -0.60
C GLY A 164 -5.63 -1.76 0.85
N THR A 165 -5.12 -0.82 1.65
CA THR A 165 -4.97 -1.00 3.08
C THR A 165 -6.06 -0.26 3.83
N THR A 166 -6.45 -0.80 4.98
CA THR A 166 -7.23 -0.07 5.97
C THR A 166 -6.51 -0.15 7.32
N LEU A 167 -6.60 0.91 8.07
CA LEU A 167 -6.02 1.02 9.40
C LEU A 167 -7.02 1.68 10.32
N GLU A 168 -7.34 1.04 11.43
CA GLU A 168 -8.10 1.64 12.50
C GLU A 168 -7.36 1.41 13.83
N VAL A 169 -7.17 2.49 14.57
CA VAL A 169 -6.57 2.46 15.90
C VAL A 169 -7.55 3.09 16.85
N LEU A 170 -7.84 2.40 17.93
CA LEU A 170 -8.73 2.83 19.01
C LEU A 170 -10.11 3.25 18.50
N ARG A 171 -10.83 2.30 17.87
CA ARG A 171 -12.25 2.47 17.55
C ARG A 171 -13.08 2.09 18.76
N THR A 172 -13.93 3.02 19.22
CA THR A 172 -14.82 2.78 20.35
C THR A 172 -16.25 3.11 19.95
N LYS A 173 -17.18 2.22 20.28
CA LYS A 173 -18.62 2.46 20.17
C LYS A 173 -19.25 2.35 21.55
N ILE A 174 -19.87 3.44 22.00
CA ILE A 174 -20.62 3.52 23.24
C ILE A 174 -22.10 3.58 22.89
N ALA A 175 -22.93 2.78 23.53
CA ALA A 175 -24.37 2.76 23.36
C ALA A 175 -25.04 3.28 24.63
N ILE A 176 -25.97 4.20 24.46
CA ILE A 176 -26.81 4.78 25.50
C ILE A 176 -28.26 4.43 25.16
N PRO A 177 -28.89 3.47 25.85
CA PRO A 177 -30.32 3.18 25.65
C PRO A 177 -31.17 4.41 25.97
N ILE A 178 -32.11 4.72 25.08
CA ILE A 178 -33.04 5.85 25.25
C ILE A 178 -34.49 5.34 25.21
N ASP A 179 -35.38 6.06 25.87
CA ASP A 179 -36.81 5.79 25.81
C ASP A 179 -37.50 6.44 24.59
N THR A 180 -38.81 6.35 24.49
CA THR A 180 -39.61 6.97 23.43
C THR A 180 -39.51 8.48 23.41
N ASP A 181 -39.23 9.10 24.54
CA ASP A 181 -39.13 10.55 24.72
C ASP A 181 -37.68 11.04 24.56
N GLY A 182 -36.76 10.13 24.21
CA GLY A 182 -35.35 10.45 24.00
C GLY A 182 -34.51 10.55 25.27
N GLN A 183 -35.05 10.18 26.44
CA GLN A 183 -34.33 10.24 27.72
C GLN A 183 -33.49 8.99 27.94
N PRO A 184 -32.29 9.10 28.52
CA PRO A 184 -31.45 7.96 28.86
C PRO A 184 -32.14 7.00 29.84
N LYS A 185 -32.26 5.73 29.48
CA LYS A 185 -32.98 4.71 30.27
C LYS A 185 -32.10 3.88 31.18
N LYS A 186 -30.81 3.73 30.82
CA LYS A 186 -29.82 2.89 31.51
C LYS A 186 -28.42 3.52 31.40
N ASN A 187 -27.51 3.00 32.18
CA ASN A 187 -26.10 3.39 32.06
C ASN A 187 -25.55 3.11 30.67
N PRO A 188 -24.68 3.98 30.16
CA PRO A 188 -23.95 3.73 28.92
C PRO A 188 -23.17 2.41 28.97
N SER A 189 -23.09 1.72 27.86
CA SER A 189 -22.28 0.50 27.71
C SER A 189 -21.31 0.60 26.53
N VAL A 190 -20.12 0.06 26.69
CA VAL A 190 -19.17 -0.06 25.59
C VAL A 190 -19.55 -1.31 24.78
N ARG A 191 -19.96 -1.09 23.54
CA ARG A 191 -20.38 -2.18 22.62
C ARG A 191 -19.24 -2.68 21.74
N GLU A 192 -18.30 -1.83 21.48
CA GLU A 192 -17.15 -2.17 20.64
C GLU A 192 -15.93 -1.38 21.12
N LEU A 193 -14.84 -2.08 21.28
CA LEU A 193 -13.52 -1.50 21.50
C LEU A 193 -12.52 -2.26 20.63
N ALA A 194 -12.10 -1.67 19.53
CA ALA A 194 -11.02 -2.19 18.71
C ALA A 194 -9.76 -1.36 18.99
N LEU A 195 -8.75 -2.00 19.56
CA LEU A 195 -7.47 -1.34 19.82
C LEU A 195 -6.69 -1.19 18.52
N LEU A 196 -6.78 -2.20 17.65
CA LEU A 196 -6.12 -2.21 16.35
C LEU A 196 -6.92 -3.06 15.38
N ASP A 197 -7.13 -2.55 14.16
CA ASP A 197 -7.66 -3.32 13.04
C ASP A 197 -6.91 -2.88 11.77
N ILE A 198 -6.11 -3.78 11.23
CA ILE A 198 -5.32 -3.56 10.01
C ILE A 198 -5.76 -4.58 8.98
N PHE A 199 -6.07 -4.10 7.79
CA PHE A 199 -6.33 -4.94 6.63
C PHE A 199 -5.43 -4.51 5.47
N SER A 200 -4.84 -5.46 4.78
CA SER A 200 -4.00 -5.22 3.62
C SER A 200 -4.42 -6.14 2.47
N ALA A 201 -4.96 -5.54 1.41
CA ALA A 201 -5.30 -6.22 0.17
C ALA A 201 -4.63 -5.50 -0.99
N GLN A 202 -3.45 -5.92 -1.34
CA GLN A 202 -2.76 -5.38 -2.50
C GLN A 202 -3.11 -6.20 -3.76
N PRO A 203 -3.33 -5.54 -4.91
CA PRO A 203 -3.64 -6.23 -6.15
C PRO A 203 -2.48 -7.13 -6.58
N ARG A 204 -2.81 -8.34 -7.04
CA ARG A 204 -1.84 -9.23 -7.66
C ARG A 204 -1.46 -8.72 -9.05
N SER A 205 -0.19 -8.81 -9.37
CA SER A 205 0.35 -8.48 -10.69
C SER A 205 1.11 -9.68 -11.29
N ARG A 206 1.62 -9.54 -12.51
CA ARG A 206 2.50 -10.55 -13.12
C ARG A 206 3.82 -10.73 -12.38
N PHE A 207 4.24 -9.73 -11.62
CA PHE A 207 5.53 -9.68 -10.92
C PHE A 207 5.39 -9.94 -9.41
N PHE A 208 4.30 -9.49 -8.82
CA PHE A 208 4.08 -9.57 -7.38
C PHE A 208 2.76 -10.27 -7.07
N ALA A 209 2.82 -11.22 -6.16
CA ALA A 209 1.67 -11.94 -5.65
C ALA A 209 1.56 -11.71 -4.12
N PRO A 210 1.18 -10.51 -3.69
CA PRO A 210 1.06 -10.21 -2.28
C PRO A 210 -0.04 -11.06 -1.63
N ILE A 211 0.15 -11.36 -0.35
CA ILE A 211 -0.84 -12.05 0.47
C ILE A 211 -1.79 -10.98 1.05
N THR A 212 -3.09 -11.21 0.90
CA THR A 212 -4.11 -10.43 1.62
C THR A 212 -4.19 -10.95 3.05
N TRP A 213 -4.11 -10.04 4.02
CA TRP A 213 -4.18 -10.39 5.43
C TRP A 213 -4.95 -9.33 6.24
N ARG A 214 -5.46 -9.76 7.37
CA ARG A 214 -6.07 -8.89 8.37
C ARG A 214 -5.58 -9.29 9.75
N ALA A 215 -5.29 -8.31 10.56
CA ALA A 215 -5.02 -8.46 11.98
C ALA A 215 -5.94 -7.52 12.75
N SER A 216 -6.70 -8.05 13.72
CA SER A 216 -7.57 -7.24 14.56
C SER A 216 -7.46 -7.68 16.01
N PHE A 217 -7.47 -6.71 16.90
CA PHE A 217 -7.42 -6.92 18.34
C PHE A 217 -8.40 -5.98 19.03
N GLY A 218 -9.32 -6.54 19.81
CA GLY A 218 -10.37 -5.77 20.46
C GLY A 218 -11.48 -6.66 21.03
N MET A 219 -12.54 -6.03 21.47
CA MET A 219 -13.75 -6.68 21.97
C MET A 219 -14.98 -6.11 21.27
N LYS A 220 -15.97 -6.95 21.07
CA LYS A 220 -17.29 -6.59 20.53
C LYS A 220 -18.35 -7.41 21.24
N GLU A 221 -19.37 -6.72 21.74
CA GLU A 221 -20.58 -7.28 22.33
C GLU A 221 -21.70 -7.47 21.30
#